data_33aab1507e414f9171e5901db693a645
#
_entry.id   33aab1507e414f9171e5901db693a645
#
_cell.length_a   1.000
_cell.length_b   1.000
_cell.length_c   1.000
_cell.angle_alpha   90.00
_cell.angle_beta   90.00
_cell.angle_gamma   90.00
#
_symmetry.space_group_name_H-M   'P 1'
#
loop_
_entity.id
_entity.type
_entity.pdbx_description
1 polymer ?
#
loop_
_entity_poly.entity_id
_entity_poly.type
_entity_poly.pdbx_seq_one_letter_code
_entity_poly.pdbx_strand_id
1 'polypeptide(L)'
;MNEIVDNKPDIKFDDIIGLVQPKQVIKEIIILPSIRPDLFQGLRSPPRGLLLFGPPGVGKTMIAKAVATECSCTFFNISASSLTSKYLGESEKLVRALFELAAEKSPSVVFVDEIESILSKRSDGENDATKRLKTEFLIQFDGVNSNQSAKILIIGATNRPFELDSAVIRRLPKRVYIGP
;
A
#
# COMPACT_ATOMS: atom_id res chain seq x y z
N MET A 1 3.82 10.64 -15.53
CA MET A 1 2.95 10.78 -14.36
C MET A 1 1.55 10.20 -14.55
N ASN A 2 1.01 10.12 -15.76
CA ASN A 2 -0.35 9.60 -15.99
C ASN A 2 -0.55 8.09 -15.72
N GLU A 3 0.50 7.31 -15.58
CA GLU A 3 0.41 5.86 -15.31
C GLU A 3 0.29 5.50 -13.82
N ILE A 4 0.49 6.46 -12.93
CA ILE A 4 0.55 6.24 -11.48
C ILE A 4 -0.79 6.52 -10.80
N VAL A 5 -1.65 7.32 -11.40
CA VAL A 5 -2.92 7.78 -10.80
C VAL A 5 -4.10 7.19 -11.55
N ASP A 6 -4.80 6.26 -10.93
CA ASP A 6 -6.12 5.79 -11.37
C ASP A 6 -7.16 6.52 -10.51
N ASN A 7 -7.70 7.62 -11.02
CA ASN A 7 -8.47 8.59 -10.24
C ASN A 7 -9.71 8.03 -9.53
N LYS A 8 -10.31 6.97 -10.04
CA LYS A 8 -11.39 6.21 -9.36
C LYS A 8 -11.51 4.85 -10.07
N PRO A 9 -10.89 3.80 -9.57
CA PRO A 9 -11.12 2.46 -10.12
C PRO A 9 -12.61 2.11 -9.95
N ASP A 10 -13.19 1.43 -10.94
CA ASP A 10 -14.59 0.98 -10.92
C ASP A 10 -14.67 -0.55 -10.73
N ILE A 11 -13.90 -1.06 -9.79
CA ILE A 11 -13.90 -2.48 -9.41
C ILE A 11 -14.49 -2.59 -8.01
N LYS A 12 -15.56 -3.40 -7.87
CA LYS A 12 -16.19 -3.70 -6.58
C LYS A 12 -15.75 -5.06 -6.07
N PHE A 13 -15.95 -5.31 -4.77
CA PHE A 13 -15.68 -6.64 -4.20
C PHE A 13 -16.56 -7.73 -4.83
N ASP A 14 -17.74 -7.39 -5.32
CA ASP A 14 -18.65 -8.33 -5.96
C ASP A 14 -18.15 -8.79 -7.34
N ASP A 15 -17.31 -7.99 -8.01
CA ASP A 15 -16.68 -8.34 -9.29
C ASP A 15 -15.53 -9.35 -9.12
N ILE A 16 -15.05 -9.54 -7.90
CA ILE A 16 -13.96 -10.47 -7.58
C ILE A 16 -14.57 -11.80 -7.15
N ILE A 17 -14.38 -12.86 -7.93
CA ILE A 17 -14.89 -14.18 -7.62
C ILE A 17 -14.07 -14.81 -6.49
N GLY A 18 -14.75 -15.48 -5.54
CA GLY A 18 -14.08 -16.14 -4.41
C GLY A 18 -13.51 -15.18 -3.37
N LEU A 19 -12.42 -15.56 -2.72
CA LEU A 19 -11.70 -14.80 -1.70
C LEU A 19 -12.59 -14.27 -0.56
N VAL A 20 -13.57 -15.10 -0.12
CA VAL A 20 -14.60 -14.70 0.86
C VAL A 20 -13.97 -14.21 2.17
N GLN A 21 -13.05 -15.00 2.75
CA GLN A 21 -12.38 -14.63 3.99
C GLN A 21 -11.52 -13.36 3.87
N PRO A 22 -10.62 -13.23 2.88
CA PRO A 22 -9.86 -12.00 2.67
C PRO A 22 -10.74 -10.77 2.51
N LYS A 23 -11.81 -10.85 1.73
CA LYS A 23 -12.77 -9.75 1.54
C LYS A 23 -13.44 -9.35 2.85
N GLN A 24 -13.90 -10.34 3.63
CA GLN A 24 -14.55 -10.08 4.92
C GLN A 24 -13.60 -9.39 5.88
N VAL A 25 -12.37 -9.88 6.03
CA VAL A 25 -11.33 -9.28 6.88
C VAL A 25 -11.05 -7.84 6.46
N ILE A 26 -10.91 -7.58 5.16
CA ILE A 26 -10.64 -6.22 4.64
C ILE A 26 -11.84 -5.31 4.88
N LYS A 27 -13.07 -5.79 4.66
CA LYS A 27 -14.29 -5.02 4.96
C LYS A 27 -14.33 -4.60 6.43
N GLU A 28 -14.02 -5.49 7.36
CA GLU A 28 -14.06 -5.24 8.79
C GLU A 28 -12.96 -4.26 9.26
N ILE A 29 -11.73 -4.38 8.75
CA ILE A 29 -10.59 -3.59 9.27
C ILE A 29 -10.31 -2.30 8.51
N ILE A 30 -10.78 -2.16 7.28
CA ILE A 30 -10.52 -0.99 6.44
C ILE A 30 -11.82 -0.26 6.09
N ILE A 31 -12.78 -0.97 5.51
CA ILE A 31 -13.94 -0.32 4.91
C ILE A 31 -14.91 0.18 5.97
N LEU A 32 -15.30 -0.65 6.92
CA LEU A 32 -16.21 -0.25 8.00
C LEU A 32 -15.69 0.95 8.80
N PRO A 33 -14.40 0.99 9.23
CA PRO A 33 -13.85 2.16 9.90
C PRO A 33 -13.79 3.41 9.02
N SER A 34 -13.65 3.25 7.70
CA SER A 34 -13.65 4.39 6.77
C SER A 34 -15.03 4.99 6.58
N ILE A 35 -16.06 4.15 6.56
CA ILE A 35 -17.48 4.57 6.38
C ILE A 35 -18.06 5.10 7.69
N ARG A 36 -17.71 4.51 8.84
CA ARG A 36 -18.22 4.85 10.16
C ARG A 36 -17.11 5.23 11.14
N PRO A 37 -16.38 6.33 10.87
CA PRO A 37 -15.26 6.75 11.74
C PRO A 37 -15.72 7.11 13.16
N ASP A 38 -17.00 7.42 13.35
CA ASP A 38 -17.64 7.68 14.63
C ASP A 38 -17.55 6.48 15.61
N LEU A 39 -17.59 5.25 15.09
CA LEU A 39 -17.52 4.03 15.88
C LEU A 39 -16.10 3.52 16.10
N PHE A 40 -15.13 4.05 15.36
CA PHE A 40 -13.75 3.56 15.33
C PHE A 40 -12.75 4.64 15.74
N GLN A 41 -12.78 5.05 17.01
CA GLN A 41 -11.88 6.04 17.59
C GLN A 41 -10.86 5.42 18.56
N GLY A 42 -9.74 6.10 18.78
CA GLY A 42 -8.70 5.69 19.72
C GLY A 42 -8.03 4.38 19.29
N LEU A 43 -8.03 3.37 20.15
CA LEU A 43 -7.41 2.06 19.89
C LEU A 43 -8.07 1.27 18.74
N ARG A 44 -9.26 1.66 18.30
CA ARG A 44 -9.98 1.06 17.17
C ARG A 44 -9.77 1.81 15.86
N SER A 45 -8.90 2.80 15.82
CA SER A 45 -8.58 3.54 14.60
C SER A 45 -8.16 2.60 13.47
N PRO A 46 -8.60 2.85 12.21
CA PRO A 46 -8.24 1.99 11.09
C PRO A 46 -6.72 1.99 10.89
N PRO A 47 -6.14 0.84 10.55
CA PRO A 47 -4.73 0.78 10.21
C PRO A 47 -4.45 1.60 8.95
N ARG A 48 -3.32 2.26 8.91
CA ARG A 48 -2.86 3.00 7.71
C ARG A 48 -1.98 2.17 6.80
N GLY A 49 -1.70 0.91 7.18
CA GLY A 49 -0.88 -0.02 6.41
C GLY A 49 -1.49 -1.42 6.37
N LEU A 50 -1.61 -1.95 5.16
CA LEU A 50 -2.09 -3.29 4.86
C LEU A 50 -1.07 -4.00 3.95
N LEU A 51 -0.74 -5.24 4.27
CA LEU A 51 0.07 -6.12 3.42
C LEU A 51 -0.82 -7.22 2.83
N LEU A 52 -0.90 -7.27 1.51
CA LEU A 52 -1.48 -8.38 0.76
C LEU A 52 -0.35 -9.32 0.33
N PHE A 53 -0.43 -10.60 0.70
CA PHE A 53 0.60 -11.56 0.33
C PHE A 53 0.00 -12.86 -0.19
N GLY A 54 0.71 -13.53 -1.08
CA GLY A 54 0.25 -14.78 -1.69
C GLY A 54 0.84 -15.00 -3.08
N PRO A 55 0.50 -16.12 -3.75
CA PRO A 55 1.03 -16.45 -5.07
C PRO A 55 0.80 -15.35 -6.11
N PRO A 56 1.58 -15.29 -7.19
CA PRO A 56 1.29 -14.38 -8.30
C PRO A 56 -0.05 -14.74 -8.97
N GLY A 57 -0.70 -13.75 -9.57
CA GLY A 57 -1.92 -13.95 -10.36
C GLY A 57 -3.23 -14.14 -9.56
N VAL A 58 -3.21 -14.12 -8.23
CA VAL A 58 -4.40 -14.34 -7.38
C VAL A 58 -5.28 -13.09 -7.17
N GLY A 59 -4.99 -11.96 -7.84
CA GLY A 59 -5.85 -10.77 -7.82
C GLY A 59 -5.55 -9.76 -6.71
N LYS A 60 -4.33 -9.71 -6.14
CA LYS A 60 -3.95 -8.74 -5.11
C LYS A 60 -4.21 -7.29 -5.54
N THR A 61 -3.85 -6.94 -6.77
CA THR A 61 -4.07 -5.60 -7.36
C THR A 61 -5.56 -5.30 -7.52
N MET A 62 -6.37 -6.29 -7.91
CA MET A 62 -7.83 -6.12 -8.01
C MET A 62 -8.47 -5.85 -6.66
N ILE A 63 -8.02 -6.55 -5.61
CA ILE A 63 -8.48 -6.31 -4.24
C ILE A 63 -8.14 -4.89 -3.80
N ALA A 64 -6.93 -4.40 -4.06
CA ALA A 64 -6.52 -3.04 -3.71
C ALA A 64 -7.38 -1.98 -4.43
N LYS A 65 -7.69 -2.20 -5.71
CA LYS A 65 -8.61 -1.35 -6.47
C LYS A 65 -10.03 -1.38 -5.91
N ALA A 66 -10.53 -2.55 -5.54
CA ALA A 66 -11.85 -2.69 -4.92
C ALA A 66 -11.92 -1.94 -3.57
N VAL A 67 -10.88 -2.00 -2.75
CA VAL A 67 -10.79 -1.22 -1.50
C VAL A 67 -10.90 0.28 -1.80
N ALA A 68 -10.19 0.79 -2.78
CA ALA A 68 -10.25 2.20 -3.15
C ALA A 68 -11.63 2.62 -3.65
N THR A 69 -12.28 1.77 -4.44
CA THR A 69 -13.66 2.00 -4.93
C THR A 69 -14.65 2.05 -3.78
N GLU A 70 -14.64 1.06 -2.89
CA GLU A 70 -15.56 0.98 -1.75
C GLU A 70 -15.39 2.12 -0.75
N CYS A 71 -14.15 2.60 -0.58
CA CYS A 71 -13.84 3.75 0.28
C CYS A 71 -13.98 5.10 -0.44
N SER A 72 -14.32 5.12 -1.72
CA SER A 72 -14.35 6.34 -2.57
C SER A 72 -13.03 7.12 -2.53
N CYS A 73 -11.90 6.39 -2.49
CA CYS A 73 -10.55 6.94 -2.41
C CYS A 73 -9.91 7.12 -3.79
N THR A 74 -9.00 8.09 -3.91
CA THR A 74 -8.10 8.19 -5.05
C THR A 74 -7.10 7.04 -5.00
N PHE A 75 -6.89 6.33 -6.10
CA PHE A 75 -6.01 5.17 -6.18
C PHE A 75 -4.70 5.51 -6.88
N PHE A 76 -3.58 5.25 -6.21
CA PHE A 76 -2.22 5.37 -6.75
C PHE A 76 -1.63 3.98 -6.89
N ASN A 77 -1.24 3.59 -8.10
CA ASN A 77 -0.65 2.29 -8.39
C ASN A 77 0.84 2.46 -8.73
N ILE A 78 1.70 1.80 -7.98
CA ILE A 78 3.15 1.86 -8.17
C ILE A 78 3.70 0.45 -8.20
N SER A 79 4.56 0.18 -9.19
CA SER A 79 5.44 -0.99 -9.16
C SER A 79 6.77 -0.59 -8.54
N ALA A 80 7.16 -1.26 -7.46
CA ALA A 80 8.43 -1.03 -6.78
C ALA A 80 9.63 -1.30 -7.71
N SER A 81 9.53 -2.30 -8.59
CA SER A 81 10.56 -2.62 -9.58
C SER A 81 10.77 -1.50 -10.60
N SER A 82 9.71 -0.77 -10.97
CA SER A 82 9.83 0.36 -11.90
C SER A 82 10.56 1.56 -11.31
N LEU A 83 10.46 1.77 -10.00
CA LEU A 83 11.18 2.83 -9.30
C LEU A 83 12.68 2.57 -9.22
N THR A 84 13.10 1.30 -9.14
CA THR A 84 14.51 0.94 -9.09
C THR A 84 15.18 0.95 -10.46
N SER A 85 14.46 0.62 -11.54
CA SER A 85 15.02 0.44 -12.88
C SER A 85 15.05 1.71 -13.74
N LYS A 86 14.01 2.53 -13.68
CA LYS A 86 13.83 3.67 -14.59
C LYS A 86 14.38 5.01 -14.07
N TYR A 87 14.59 5.16 -12.76
CA TYR A 87 14.83 6.45 -12.13
C TYR A 87 16.01 6.43 -11.15
N LEU A 88 17.11 5.78 -11.53
CA LEU A 88 18.38 5.82 -10.78
C LEU A 88 18.82 7.26 -10.52
N GLY A 89 18.74 7.72 -9.26
CA GLY A 89 19.11 9.08 -8.82
C GLY A 89 17.92 10.01 -8.56
N GLU A 90 16.71 9.73 -9.04
CA GLU A 90 15.51 10.55 -8.80
C GLU A 90 14.39 9.83 -8.04
N SER A 91 14.58 8.54 -7.76
CA SER A 91 13.57 7.69 -7.12
C SER A 91 13.08 8.22 -5.77
N GLU A 92 13.98 8.79 -4.98
CA GLU A 92 13.66 9.40 -3.68
C GLU A 92 12.70 10.59 -3.84
N LYS A 93 12.95 11.46 -4.83
CA LYS A 93 12.09 12.61 -5.14
C LYS A 93 10.72 12.17 -5.62
N LEU A 94 10.67 11.10 -6.42
CA LEU A 94 9.41 10.54 -6.92
C LEU A 94 8.57 9.97 -5.79
N VAL A 95 9.18 9.25 -4.85
CA VAL A 95 8.47 8.73 -3.67
C VAL A 95 7.92 9.88 -2.85
N ARG A 96 8.71 10.91 -2.59
CA ARG A 96 8.25 12.10 -1.84
C ARG A 96 7.08 12.78 -2.53
N ALA A 97 7.23 13.09 -3.81
CA ALA A 97 6.17 13.73 -4.61
C ALA A 97 4.89 12.90 -4.67
N LEU A 98 5.01 11.56 -4.72
CA LEU A 98 3.88 10.66 -4.66
C LEU A 98 3.09 10.78 -3.37
N PHE A 99 3.77 10.75 -2.22
CA PHE A 99 3.10 10.85 -0.93
C PHE A 99 2.52 12.24 -0.66
N GLU A 100 3.18 13.30 -1.15
CA GLU A 100 2.64 14.67 -1.15
C GLU A 100 1.35 14.74 -1.96
N LEU A 101 1.35 14.19 -3.19
CA LEU A 101 0.16 14.14 -4.04
C LEU A 101 -0.95 13.27 -3.43
N ALA A 102 -0.60 12.16 -2.80
CA ALA A 102 -1.57 11.30 -2.11
C ALA A 102 -2.20 12.02 -0.91
N ALA A 103 -1.46 12.86 -0.21
CA ALA A 103 -1.98 13.70 0.87
C ALA A 103 -2.91 14.79 0.35
N GLU A 104 -2.55 15.46 -0.75
CA GLU A 104 -3.36 16.47 -1.41
C GLU A 104 -4.70 15.90 -1.89
N LYS A 105 -4.66 14.69 -2.47
CA LYS A 105 -5.85 13.97 -2.97
C LYS A 105 -6.50 13.04 -1.95
N SER A 106 -6.32 13.33 -0.66
CA SER A 106 -6.94 12.57 0.43
C SER A 106 -8.48 12.63 0.34
N PRO A 107 -9.23 11.54 0.62
CA PRO A 107 -8.75 10.22 1.02
C PRO A 107 -8.13 9.43 -0.15
N SER A 108 -7.02 8.76 0.09
CA SER A 108 -6.27 8.08 -0.95
C SER A 108 -5.74 6.70 -0.52
N VAL A 109 -5.57 5.83 -1.51
CA VAL A 109 -4.93 4.52 -1.38
C VAL A 109 -3.65 4.52 -2.21
N VAL A 110 -2.52 4.27 -1.59
CA VAL A 110 -1.24 4.06 -2.26
C VAL A 110 -0.95 2.56 -2.31
N PHE A 111 -1.07 1.97 -3.49
CA PHE A 111 -0.79 0.57 -3.72
C PHE A 111 0.63 0.41 -4.28
N VAL A 112 1.43 -0.40 -3.60
CA VAL A 112 2.82 -0.69 -3.98
C VAL A 112 2.93 -2.17 -4.30
N ASP A 113 3.04 -2.49 -5.59
CA ASP A 113 3.23 -3.87 -6.05
C ASP A 113 4.70 -4.27 -5.98
N GLU A 114 4.93 -5.58 -5.79
CA GLU A 114 6.29 -6.14 -5.65
C GLU A 114 7.14 -5.40 -4.61
N ILE A 115 6.53 -5.09 -3.46
CA ILE A 115 7.14 -4.23 -2.43
C ILE A 115 8.50 -4.77 -1.94
N GLU A 116 8.75 -6.06 -2.05
CA GLU A 116 10.03 -6.70 -1.76
C GLU A 116 11.19 -6.20 -2.61
N SER A 117 10.92 -5.71 -3.83
CA SER A 117 11.96 -5.18 -4.72
C SER A 117 12.71 -3.97 -4.15
N ILE A 118 12.03 -3.20 -3.26
CA ILE A 118 12.62 -2.04 -2.59
C ILE A 118 12.86 -2.33 -1.11
N LEU A 119 11.94 -3.05 -0.47
CA LEU A 119 11.85 -3.14 0.98
C LEU A 119 12.22 -4.55 1.50
N SER A 120 13.08 -5.28 0.78
CA SER A 120 13.68 -6.55 1.22
C SER A 120 14.67 -6.34 2.38
N LYS A 121 15.01 -7.43 3.05
CA LYS A 121 16.08 -7.45 4.06
C LYS A 121 17.39 -6.92 3.47
N ARG A 122 18.19 -6.26 4.30
CA ARG A 122 19.49 -5.74 3.87
C ARG A 122 20.42 -6.89 3.47
N SER A 123 21.06 -6.76 2.32
CA SER A 123 22.15 -7.65 1.88
C SER A 123 23.45 -6.85 1.76
N ASP A 124 24.58 -7.49 1.98
CA ASP A 124 25.91 -6.84 1.96
C ASP A 124 26.30 -6.26 0.59
N GLY A 125 25.58 -6.59 -0.48
CA GLY A 125 25.76 -6.07 -1.85
C GLY A 125 24.71 -5.09 -2.31
N GLU A 126 23.84 -4.57 -1.42
CA GLU A 126 22.76 -3.67 -1.81
C GLU A 126 23.32 -2.30 -2.25
N ASN A 127 22.89 -1.84 -3.43
CA ASN A 127 23.29 -0.54 -3.98
C ASN A 127 22.84 0.61 -3.07
N ASP A 128 23.68 1.62 -2.90
CA ASP A 128 23.39 2.79 -2.06
C ASP A 128 22.13 3.54 -2.49
N ALA A 129 21.81 3.56 -3.79
CA ALA A 129 20.57 4.13 -4.28
C ALA A 129 19.33 3.40 -3.74
N THR A 130 19.37 2.06 -3.71
CA THR A 130 18.28 1.25 -3.14
C THR A 130 18.13 1.47 -1.63
N LYS A 131 19.24 1.60 -0.91
CA LYS A 131 19.23 1.92 0.53
C LYS A 131 18.57 3.25 0.81
N ARG A 132 18.88 4.29 0.01
CA ARG A 132 18.27 5.63 0.15
C ARG A 132 16.78 5.59 -0.16
N LEU A 133 16.39 4.92 -1.26
CA LEU A 133 15.00 4.75 -1.66
C LEU A 133 14.20 4.04 -0.55
N LYS A 134 14.74 2.96 0.03
CA LYS A 134 14.16 2.25 1.16
C LYS A 134 13.97 3.16 2.37
N THR A 135 14.99 3.95 2.69
CA THR A 135 14.93 4.90 3.81
C THR A 135 13.86 5.96 3.57
N GLU A 136 13.77 6.52 2.36
CA GLU A 136 12.74 7.50 2.02
C GLU A 136 11.33 6.90 2.13
N PHE A 137 11.10 5.67 1.62
CA PHE A 137 9.82 4.98 1.82
C PHE A 137 9.46 4.85 3.30
N LEU A 138 10.40 4.45 4.14
CA LEU A 138 10.14 4.29 5.58
C LEU A 138 9.81 5.63 6.25
N ILE A 139 10.47 6.72 5.84
CA ILE A 139 10.17 8.08 6.33
C ILE A 139 8.76 8.48 5.92
N GLN A 140 8.37 8.24 4.67
CA GLN A 140 7.04 8.58 4.18
C GLN A 140 5.94 7.73 4.87
N PHE A 141 6.19 6.45 5.14
CA PHE A 141 5.29 5.62 5.96
C PHE A 141 5.06 6.22 7.35
N ASP A 142 6.13 6.68 8.01
CA ASP A 142 6.03 7.30 9.33
C ASP A 142 5.31 8.65 9.26
N GLY A 143 5.55 9.42 8.21
CA GLY A 143 4.86 10.67 7.92
C GLY A 143 3.34 10.48 7.78
N VAL A 144 2.91 9.44 7.06
CA VAL A 144 1.50 9.07 6.93
C VAL A 144 0.91 8.69 8.29
N ASN A 145 1.63 7.93 9.12
CA ASN A 145 1.14 7.51 10.43
C ASN A 145 1.01 8.67 11.43
N SER A 146 1.87 9.67 11.34
CA SER A 146 1.87 10.85 12.23
C SER A 146 0.89 11.94 11.79
N ASN A 147 0.60 12.05 10.50
CA ASN A 147 -0.31 13.06 9.94
C ASN A 147 -1.78 12.63 10.08
N GLN A 148 -2.46 13.16 11.09
CA GLN A 148 -3.87 12.85 11.34
C GLN A 148 -4.83 13.53 10.35
N SER A 149 -4.42 14.58 9.66
CA SER A 149 -5.27 15.33 8.74
C SER A 149 -5.46 14.65 7.39
N ALA A 150 -4.45 13.95 6.87
CA ALA A 150 -4.54 13.23 5.62
C ALA A 150 -4.92 11.75 5.85
N LYS A 151 -6.00 11.30 5.18
CA LYS A 151 -6.44 9.90 5.22
C LYS A 151 -5.78 9.13 4.07
N ILE A 152 -4.61 8.57 4.32
CA ILE A 152 -3.87 7.76 3.37
C ILE A 152 -3.80 6.33 3.88
N LEU A 153 -4.18 5.36 3.05
CA LEU A 153 -3.99 3.94 3.28
C LEU A 153 -2.89 3.43 2.35
N ILE A 154 -1.87 2.81 2.92
CA ILE A 154 -0.80 2.17 2.15
C ILE A 154 -1.09 0.68 2.07
N ILE A 155 -1.15 0.14 0.85
CA ILE A 155 -1.34 -1.29 0.59
C ILE A 155 -0.09 -1.81 -0.12
N GLY A 156 0.72 -2.59 0.57
CA GLY A 156 1.82 -3.34 -0.05
C GLY A 156 1.33 -4.69 -0.57
N ALA A 157 1.82 -5.10 -1.73
CA ALA A 157 1.60 -6.44 -2.27
C ALA A 157 2.94 -7.15 -2.47
N THR A 158 3.00 -8.43 -2.08
CA THR A 158 4.20 -9.25 -2.24
C THR A 158 3.86 -10.70 -2.54
N ASN A 159 4.71 -11.33 -3.35
CA ASN A 159 4.72 -12.77 -3.55
C ASN A 159 5.72 -13.47 -2.59
N ARG A 160 6.59 -12.69 -1.93
CA ARG A 160 7.72 -13.18 -1.11
C ARG A 160 7.74 -12.51 0.27
N PRO A 161 6.74 -12.78 1.13
CA PRO A 161 6.59 -12.09 2.41
C PRO A 161 7.78 -12.28 3.35
N PHE A 162 8.52 -13.39 3.22
CA PHE A 162 9.68 -13.72 4.07
C PHE A 162 10.94 -12.90 3.74
N GLU A 163 10.98 -12.27 2.54
CA GLU A 163 12.09 -11.42 2.12
C GLU A 163 11.97 -9.99 2.67
N LEU A 164 10.78 -9.59 3.16
CA LEU A 164 10.55 -8.24 3.66
C LEU A 164 11.35 -7.92 4.93
N ASP A 165 11.82 -6.69 4.99
CA ASP A 165 12.48 -6.14 6.18
C ASP A 165 11.48 -6.00 7.35
N SER A 166 11.95 -6.31 8.55
CA SER A 166 11.13 -6.20 9.77
C SER A 166 10.60 -4.80 10.03
N ALA A 167 11.31 -3.75 9.59
CA ALA A 167 10.86 -2.37 9.69
C ALA A 167 9.61 -2.10 8.85
N VAL A 168 9.52 -2.72 7.67
CA VAL A 168 8.33 -2.64 6.79
C VAL A 168 7.15 -3.38 7.40
N ILE A 169 7.40 -4.60 7.90
CA ILE A 169 6.37 -5.44 8.51
C ILE A 169 5.71 -4.74 9.70
N ARG A 170 6.47 -3.96 10.48
CA ARG A 170 5.93 -3.16 11.60
C ARG A 170 5.03 -2.02 11.14
N ARG A 171 5.28 -1.45 9.95
CA ARG A 171 4.48 -0.36 9.38
C ARG A 171 3.27 -0.84 8.58
N LEU A 172 3.24 -2.12 8.21
CA LEU A 172 2.09 -2.82 7.61
C LEU A 172 1.53 -3.84 8.61
N PRO A 173 0.90 -3.39 9.71
CA PRO A 173 0.53 -4.25 10.83
C PRO A 173 -0.57 -5.25 10.49
N LYS A 174 -1.41 -4.93 9.51
CA LYS A 174 -2.44 -5.85 9.03
C LYS A 174 -1.94 -6.60 7.80
N ARG A 175 -2.07 -7.91 7.84
CA ARG A 175 -1.57 -8.83 6.83
C ARG A 175 -2.68 -9.78 6.44
N VAL A 176 -2.98 -9.82 5.14
CA VAL A 176 -4.05 -10.64 4.58
C VAL A 176 -3.47 -11.55 3.51
N TYR A 177 -3.65 -12.84 3.72
CA TYR A 177 -3.28 -13.85 2.73
C TYR A 177 -4.31 -13.90 1.62
N ILE A 178 -3.84 -13.83 0.37
CA ILE A 178 -4.65 -13.96 -0.83
C ILE A 178 -4.23 -15.26 -1.49
N GLY A 179 -5.04 -16.28 -1.31
CA GLY A 179 -4.85 -17.62 -1.90
C GLY A 179 -5.53 -17.77 -3.26
N PRO A 180 -5.30 -18.92 -3.92
CA PRO A 180 -6.00 -19.28 -5.16
C PRO A 180 -7.49 -19.57 -4.91
#